data_3b2d39440a090395feff5c65186fd1eb
#
_entry.id   3b2d39440a090395feff5c65186fd1eb
#
_cell.length_a   1.000
_cell.length_b   1.000
_cell.length_c   1.000
_cell.angle_alpha   90.00
_cell.angle_beta   90.00
_cell.angle_gamma   90.00
#
_symmetry.space_group_name_H-M   'P 1'
#
loop_
_entity.id
_entity.type
_entity.pdbx_description
1 polymer ?
#
loop_
_entity_poly.entity_id
_entity_poly.type
_entity_poly.pdbx_seq_one_letter_code
_entity_poly.pdbx_strand_id
1 'polypeptide(L)'
;SETLSKVLDWSDRSTAVLFGDGAGGVLLESSEQQHFLAESQYTDGSRGESLTCGKVGLSSPYSEKGEVAPYLTMDGRKIFDFAIRDVAKSIKNTIESSNVQVEDIDYLLLHQANIRILDKMAKKIGAAREKLPANMMEYGNTSAASIPILLSECVEKGFIHLDGSQTVLLSGFGGGLTWGTLIVTI
;
A
#
# COMPACT_ATOMS: atom_id res chain seq x y z
N SER A 1 -10.86 -5.28 -3.05
CA SER A 1 -11.54 -4.46 -4.08
C SER A 1 -11.92 -3.12 -3.50
N GLU A 2 -11.78 -2.09 -4.28
CA GLU A 2 -12.05 -0.72 -3.89
C GLU A 2 -12.96 -0.06 -4.94
N THR A 3 -13.91 0.75 -4.46
CA THR A 3 -14.75 1.59 -5.30
C THR A 3 -14.71 3.01 -4.72
N LEU A 4 -13.52 3.61 -4.80
CA LEU A 4 -13.24 4.93 -4.20
C LEU A 4 -14.00 6.04 -4.91
N SER A 5 -14.34 5.86 -6.20
CA SER A 5 -15.17 6.80 -6.95
C SER A 5 -16.50 7.16 -6.28
N LYS A 6 -17.02 6.27 -5.40
CA LYS A 6 -18.27 6.49 -4.65
C LYS A 6 -18.11 7.40 -3.43
N VAL A 7 -16.90 7.57 -2.95
CA VAL A 7 -16.62 8.30 -1.71
C VAL A 7 -15.72 9.53 -1.93
N LEU A 8 -15.44 9.86 -3.18
CA LEU A 8 -14.69 11.06 -3.53
C LEU A 8 -15.63 12.27 -3.66
N ASP A 9 -15.18 13.41 -3.18
CA ASP A 9 -15.73 14.70 -3.55
C ASP A 9 -15.15 15.11 -4.91
N TRP A 10 -15.92 14.99 -5.98
CA TRP A 10 -15.49 15.32 -7.33
C TRP A 10 -15.19 16.79 -7.56
N SER A 11 -15.58 17.68 -6.63
CA SER A 11 -15.22 19.09 -6.63
C SER A 11 -13.85 19.35 -5.97
N ASP A 12 -13.37 18.43 -5.12
CA ASP A 12 -12.05 18.51 -4.48
C ASP A 12 -10.97 17.90 -5.38
N ARG A 13 -10.25 18.73 -6.12
CA ARG A 13 -9.16 18.30 -6.99
C ARG A 13 -7.95 17.74 -6.24
N SER A 14 -7.87 17.93 -4.93
CA SER A 14 -6.73 17.39 -4.14
C SER A 14 -6.85 15.88 -3.91
N THR A 15 -8.04 15.33 -4.03
CA THR A 15 -8.33 13.90 -3.87
C THR A 15 -8.88 13.26 -5.15
N ALA A 16 -9.82 13.91 -5.83
CA ALA A 16 -10.53 13.34 -6.99
C ALA A 16 -9.62 12.92 -8.16
N VAL A 17 -8.46 13.57 -8.33
CA VAL A 17 -7.51 13.26 -9.42
C VAL A 17 -6.50 12.16 -9.05
N LEU A 18 -6.52 11.67 -7.82
CA LEU A 18 -5.51 10.73 -7.32
C LEU A 18 -6.01 9.29 -7.28
N PHE A 19 -7.26 9.09 -6.89
CA PHE A 19 -7.79 7.78 -6.57
C PHE A 19 -8.50 7.13 -7.77
N GLY A 20 -8.41 5.79 -7.84
CA GLY A 20 -9.09 4.98 -8.83
C GLY A 20 -9.80 3.80 -8.19
N ASP A 21 -10.70 3.18 -8.95
CA ASP A 21 -11.37 1.94 -8.59
C ASP A 21 -10.55 0.74 -9.09
N GLY A 22 -10.60 -0.35 -8.35
CA GLY A 22 -9.91 -1.55 -8.77
C GLY A 22 -10.15 -2.75 -7.86
N ALA A 23 -9.87 -3.92 -8.39
CA ALA A 23 -9.89 -5.16 -7.65
C ALA A 23 -8.69 -6.04 -8.07
N GLY A 24 -8.16 -6.77 -7.12
CA GLY A 24 -7.11 -7.74 -7.35
C GLY A 24 -7.15 -8.79 -6.24
N GLY A 25 -6.53 -9.93 -6.49
CA GLY A 25 -6.50 -11.03 -5.54
C GLY A 25 -5.40 -12.01 -5.86
N VAL A 26 -5.11 -12.88 -4.92
CA VAL A 26 -4.15 -13.97 -5.06
C VAL A 26 -4.81 -15.27 -4.58
N LEU A 27 -4.43 -16.37 -5.18
CA LEU A 27 -4.76 -17.71 -4.70
C LEU A 27 -3.55 -18.24 -3.94
N LEU A 28 -3.78 -18.67 -2.70
CA LEU A 28 -2.77 -19.33 -1.88
C LEU A 28 -3.07 -20.81 -1.79
N GLU A 29 -2.04 -21.63 -1.88
CA GLU A 29 -2.12 -23.07 -1.64
C GLU A 29 -1.11 -23.51 -0.59
N SER A 30 -1.34 -24.67 -0.02
CA SER A 30 -0.43 -25.27 0.96
C SER A 30 0.84 -25.75 0.27
N SER A 31 1.98 -25.46 0.87
CA SER A 31 3.30 -25.91 0.42
C SER A 31 4.09 -26.50 1.58
N GLU A 32 4.95 -27.47 1.31
CA GLU A 32 5.94 -27.97 2.27
C GLU A 32 7.18 -27.06 2.37
N GLN A 33 7.38 -26.19 1.39
CA GLN A 33 8.45 -25.21 1.38
C GLN A 33 8.01 -23.94 2.08
N GLN A 34 8.94 -23.29 2.78
CA GLN A 34 8.69 -22.02 3.43
C GLN A 34 8.83 -20.89 2.42
N HIS A 35 7.72 -20.28 2.03
CA HIS A 35 7.67 -19.15 1.13
C HIS A 35 7.56 -17.80 1.85
N PHE A 36 7.04 -17.78 3.08
CA PHE A 36 6.98 -16.57 3.91
C PHE A 36 8.29 -16.40 4.67
N LEU A 37 9.08 -15.39 4.32
CA LEU A 37 10.42 -15.17 4.86
C LEU A 37 10.41 -14.21 6.05
N ALA A 38 9.66 -13.13 5.98
CA ALA A 38 9.53 -12.17 7.07
C ALA A 38 8.25 -11.33 6.91
N GLU A 39 7.73 -10.83 8.03
CA GLU A 39 6.60 -9.91 8.05
C GLU A 39 6.71 -8.89 9.18
N SER A 40 6.05 -7.76 9.01
CA SER A 40 5.82 -6.79 10.07
C SER A 40 4.53 -6.03 9.82
N GLN A 41 3.81 -5.70 10.90
CA GLN A 41 2.57 -4.92 10.83
C GLN A 41 2.55 -3.90 11.97
N TYR A 42 2.06 -2.71 11.67
CA TYR A 42 2.01 -1.59 12.61
C TYR A 42 0.73 -0.79 12.44
N THR A 43 0.29 -0.18 13.52
CA THR A 43 -0.84 0.76 13.54
C THR A 43 -0.54 1.92 14.49
N ASP A 44 -0.87 3.14 14.05
CA ASP A 44 -0.82 4.34 14.88
C ASP A 44 -2.13 5.13 14.74
N GLY A 45 -3.09 4.82 15.61
CA GLY A 45 -4.40 5.47 15.63
C GLY A 45 -4.37 6.96 16.02
N SER A 46 -3.28 7.43 16.66
CA SER A 46 -3.16 8.84 17.02
C SER A 46 -3.10 9.80 15.83
N ARG A 47 -2.77 9.28 14.65
CA ARG A 47 -2.70 10.00 13.38
C ARG A 47 -3.84 9.69 12.41
N GLY A 48 -4.89 9.00 12.87
CA GLY A 48 -6.00 8.54 12.04
C GLY A 48 -6.71 9.64 11.24
N GLU A 49 -6.81 10.83 11.81
CA GLU A 49 -7.42 12.00 11.15
C GLU A 49 -6.67 12.45 9.86
N SER A 50 -5.47 11.93 9.58
CA SER A 50 -4.71 12.28 8.38
C SER A 50 -5.26 11.65 7.10
N LEU A 51 -6.03 10.58 7.21
CA LEU A 51 -6.71 9.93 6.09
C LEU A 51 -7.96 9.23 6.61
N THR A 52 -9.12 9.76 6.25
CA THR A 52 -10.42 9.22 6.68
C THR A 52 -11.33 9.01 5.48
N CYS A 53 -12.25 8.08 5.59
CA CYS A 53 -13.26 7.82 4.56
C CYS A 53 -14.64 7.71 5.21
N GLY A 54 -15.44 8.76 5.03
CA GLY A 54 -16.82 8.82 5.49
C GLY A 54 -16.99 8.86 7.01
N LYS A 55 -17.26 10.02 7.56
CA LYS A 55 -17.83 10.14 8.90
C LYS A 55 -19.34 9.92 8.81
N VAL A 56 -19.78 8.70 9.04
CA VAL A 56 -21.20 8.39 9.17
C VAL A 56 -21.54 8.45 10.67
N GLY A 57 -22.39 9.40 11.05
CA GLY A 57 -22.86 9.49 12.44
C GLY A 57 -23.58 8.21 12.85
N LEU A 58 -23.45 7.84 14.13
CA LEU A 58 -24.19 6.70 14.68
C LEU A 58 -25.69 6.97 14.55
N SER A 59 -26.40 6.06 13.88
CA SER A 59 -27.85 6.06 13.82
C SER A 59 -28.41 5.35 15.06
N SER A 60 -28.43 6.06 16.19
CA SER A 60 -28.99 5.56 17.44
C SER A 60 -30.01 6.56 17.98
N PRO A 61 -31.15 6.12 18.52
CA PRO A 61 -32.10 7.01 19.18
C PRO A 61 -31.52 7.74 20.41
N TYR A 62 -30.36 7.29 20.90
CA TYR A 62 -29.69 7.85 22.08
C TYR A 62 -28.45 8.70 21.73
N SER A 63 -28.10 8.86 20.45
CA SER A 63 -26.99 9.70 20.00
C SER A 63 -27.51 10.94 19.28
N GLU A 64 -26.92 12.10 19.56
CA GLU A 64 -27.12 13.26 18.68
C GLU A 64 -26.62 12.92 17.28
N LYS A 65 -27.32 13.42 16.26
CA LYS A 65 -26.88 13.28 14.86
C LYS A 65 -25.53 13.97 14.72
N GLY A 66 -24.47 13.19 14.66
CA GLY A 66 -23.13 13.71 14.41
C GLY A 66 -23.01 14.30 13.00
N GLU A 67 -21.96 15.10 12.82
CA GLU A 67 -21.61 15.65 11.50
C GLU A 67 -21.38 14.51 10.51
N VAL A 68 -22.05 14.56 9.37
CA VAL A 68 -21.89 13.60 8.29
C VAL A 68 -20.92 14.19 7.27
N ALA A 69 -19.69 13.64 7.20
CA ALA A 69 -18.73 13.95 6.14
C ALA A 69 -18.59 12.68 5.27
N PRO A 70 -19.38 12.55 4.17
CA PRO A 70 -19.47 11.30 3.43
C PRO A 70 -18.22 10.99 2.58
N TYR A 71 -17.36 11.99 2.39
CA TYR A 71 -16.25 11.89 1.47
C TYR A 71 -14.94 11.49 2.13
N LEU A 72 -14.06 10.91 1.32
CA LEU A 72 -12.68 10.68 1.67
C LEU A 72 -11.95 12.02 1.83
N THR A 73 -11.22 12.17 2.94
CA THR A 73 -10.38 13.35 3.21
C THR A 73 -8.95 12.91 3.50
N MET A 74 -7.99 13.67 3.00
CA MET A 74 -6.57 13.32 3.14
C MET A 74 -5.70 14.57 3.35
N ASP A 75 -4.88 14.55 4.40
CA ASP A 75 -3.73 15.45 4.50
C ASP A 75 -2.55 14.83 3.73
N GLY A 76 -2.45 15.16 2.46
CA GLY A 76 -1.45 14.57 1.57
C GLY A 76 -0.01 14.79 2.03
N ARG A 77 0.29 15.88 2.76
CA ARG A 77 1.63 16.15 3.31
C ARG A 77 1.96 15.21 4.45
N LYS A 78 1.03 15.02 5.39
CA LYS A 78 1.22 14.09 6.51
C LYS A 78 1.36 12.64 6.02
N ILE A 79 0.55 12.24 5.04
CA ILE A 79 0.65 10.90 4.43
C ILE A 79 1.97 10.71 3.70
N PHE A 80 2.43 11.72 2.97
CA PHE A 80 3.74 11.67 2.32
C PHE A 80 4.89 11.53 3.34
N ASP A 81 4.90 12.37 4.38
CA ASP A 81 5.93 12.31 5.44
C ASP A 81 5.91 10.97 6.18
N PHE A 82 4.73 10.43 6.47
CA PHE A 82 4.55 9.12 7.05
C PHE A 82 5.15 8.01 6.18
N ALA A 83 4.81 7.99 4.89
CA ALA A 83 5.32 6.97 3.97
C ALA A 83 6.85 6.97 3.91
N ILE A 84 7.46 8.13 3.74
CA ILE A 84 8.93 8.22 3.59
C ILE A 84 9.71 8.11 4.90
N ARG A 85 9.07 8.24 6.07
CA ARG A 85 9.73 8.10 7.38
C ARG A 85 9.44 6.76 8.02
N ASP A 86 8.17 6.53 8.34
CA ASP A 86 7.77 5.40 9.18
C ASP A 86 7.71 4.09 8.37
N VAL A 87 7.06 4.14 7.20
CA VAL A 87 6.95 2.95 6.34
C VAL A 87 8.32 2.55 5.80
N ALA A 88 9.10 3.49 5.26
CA ALA A 88 10.44 3.17 4.78
C ALA A 88 11.36 2.62 5.88
N LYS A 89 11.24 3.14 7.12
CA LYS A 89 11.98 2.61 8.27
C LYS A 89 11.53 1.20 8.62
N SER A 90 10.21 0.93 8.63
CA SER A 90 9.71 -0.40 8.96
C SER A 90 10.10 -1.44 7.90
N ILE A 91 10.12 -1.07 6.61
CA ILE A 91 10.62 -1.94 5.54
C ILE A 91 12.07 -2.33 5.81
N LYS A 92 12.94 -1.35 6.11
CA LYS A 92 14.34 -1.62 6.45
C LYS A 92 14.47 -2.55 7.66
N ASN A 93 13.73 -2.29 8.73
CA ASN A 93 13.76 -3.12 9.93
C ASN A 93 13.29 -4.56 9.60
N THR A 94 12.30 -4.73 8.73
CA THR A 94 11.82 -6.07 8.31
C THR A 94 12.90 -6.80 7.51
N ILE A 95 13.59 -6.11 6.60
CA ILE A 95 14.72 -6.68 5.85
C ILE A 95 15.86 -7.04 6.82
N GLU A 96 16.26 -6.13 7.70
CA GLU A 96 17.32 -6.35 8.67
C GLU A 96 17.03 -7.49 9.68
N SER A 97 15.76 -7.69 10.02
CA SER A 97 15.31 -8.79 10.90
C SER A 97 15.14 -10.14 10.18
N SER A 98 15.14 -10.13 8.87
CA SER A 98 15.14 -11.32 8.03
C SER A 98 16.59 -11.74 7.70
N ASN A 99 16.75 -12.91 7.11
CA ASN A 99 18.04 -13.34 6.57
C ASN A 99 18.25 -12.90 5.11
N VAL A 100 17.43 -11.97 4.61
CA VAL A 100 17.44 -11.48 3.24
C VAL A 100 18.19 -10.16 3.17
N GLN A 101 19.06 -9.98 2.18
CA GLN A 101 19.68 -8.69 1.89
C GLN A 101 18.81 -7.91 0.89
N VAL A 102 18.87 -6.57 0.91
CA VAL A 102 18.08 -5.75 -0.02
C VAL A 102 18.44 -6.02 -1.49
N GLU A 103 19.68 -6.41 -1.73
CA GLU A 103 20.22 -6.77 -3.04
C GLU A 103 19.59 -8.06 -3.59
N ASP A 104 19.23 -8.99 -2.71
CA ASP A 104 18.65 -10.31 -3.06
C ASP A 104 17.13 -10.23 -3.30
N ILE A 105 16.50 -9.10 -2.98
CA ILE A 105 15.09 -8.87 -3.32
C ILE A 105 14.99 -8.50 -4.80
N ASP A 106 14.27 -9.30 -5.58
CA ASP A 106 14.08 -9.08 -7.01
C ASP A 106 13.17 -7.89 -7.29
N TYR A 107 12.04 -7.83 -6.60
CA TYR A 107 11.06 -6.75 -6.73
C TYR A 107 10.50 -6.29 -5.40
N LEU A 108 10.26 -4.97 -5.29
CA LEU A 108 9.56 -4.35 -4.18
C LEU A 108 8.23 -3.77 -4.71
N LEU A 109 7.13 -4.49 -4.45
CA LEU A 109 5.78 -4.07 -4.83
C LEU A 109 5.18 -3.24 -3.70
N LEU A 110 5.36 -1.94 -3.79
CA LEU A 110 4.84 -1.01 -2.80
C LEU A 110 3.47 -0.49 -3.21
N HIS A 111 2.66 -0.10 -2.24
CA HIS A 111 1.39 0.59 -2.47
C HIS A 111 1.56 1.75 -3.46
N GLN A 112 0.68 1.81 -4.46
CA GLN A 112 0.74 2.72 -5.59
C GLN A 112 0.04 4.06 -5.27
N ALA A 113 0.58 4.81 -4.29
CA ALA A 113 0.00 6.07 -3.86
C ALA A 113 0.47 7.28 -4.70
N ASN A 114 1.78 7.38 -4.93
CA ASN A 114 2.40 8.50 -5.63
C ASN A 114 3.82 8.14 -6.08
N ILE A 115 4.17 8.45 -7.33
CA ILE A 115 5.48 8.12 -7.90
C ILE A 115 6.64 8.76 -7.10
N ARG A 116 6.45 9.98 -6.56
CA ARG A 116 7.47 10.65 -5.75
C ARG A 116 7.73 9.94 -4.42
N ILE A 117 6.73 9.24 -3.87
CA ILE A 117 6.89 8.40 -2.69
C ILE A 117 7.80 7.23 -3.05
N LEU A 118 7.52 6.51 -4.14
CA LEU A 118 8.33 5.36 -4.57
C LEU A 118 9.79 5.75 -4.79
N ASP A 119 10.06 6.87 -5.46
CA ASP A 119 11.42 7.36 -5.72
C ASP A 119 12.19 7.66 -4.43
N LYS A 120 11.51 8.23 -3.42
CA LYS A 120 12.13 8.53 -2.13
C LYS A 120 12.28 7.27 -1.28
N MET A 121 11.33 6.36 -1.33
CA MET A 121 11.39 5.09 -0.60
C MET A 121 12.52 4.21 -1.13
N ALA A 122 12.69 4.08 -2.44
CA ALA A 122 13.80 3.36 -3.06
C ALA A 122 15.15 3.83 -2.50
N LYS A 123 15.38 5.14 -2.48
CA LYS A 123 16.62 5.74 -1.93
C LYS A 123 16.78 5.47 -0.43
N LYS A 124 15.70 5.53 0.34
CA LYS A 124 15.77 5.32 1.80
C LYS A 124 15.97 3.86 2.17
N ILE A 125 15.36 2.96 1.44
CA ILE A 125 15.50 1.51 1.64
C ILE A 125 16.90 1.07 1.18
N GLY A 126 17.49 1.74 0.21
CA GLY A 126 18.76 1.37 -0.43
C GLY A 126 18.54 0.43 -1.63
N ALA A 127 17.32 0.33 -2.14
CA ALA A 127 17.00 -0.49 -3.29
C ALA A 127 17.18 0.28 -4.61
N ALA A 128 17.59 -0.43 -5.65
CA ALA A 128 17.62 0.13 -7.00
C ALA A 128 16.19 0.48 -7.45
N ARG A 129 16.00 1.66 -8.07
CA ARG A 129 14.67 2.16 -8.45
C ARG A 129 13.94 1.21 -9.41
N GLU A 130 14.68 0.52 -10.23
CA GLU A 130 14.19 -0.44 -11.24
C GLU A 130 13.50 -1.66 -10.61
N LYS A 131 13.85 -1.99 -9.37
CA LYS A 131 13.18 -3.05 -8.60
C LYS A 131 11.82 -2.64 -8.02
N LEU A 132 11.44 -1.36 -8.15
CA LEU A 132 10.14 -0.84 -7.71
C LEU A 132 9.27 -0.50 -8.94
N PRO A 133 8.54 -1.46 -9.52
CA PRO A 133 7.63 -1.20 -10.62
C PRO A 133 6.51 -0.25 -10.18
N ALA A 134 5.92 0.44 -11.15
CA ALA A 134 4.85 1.41 -10.91
C ALA A 134 3.84 1.38 -12.05
N ASN A 135 2.55 1.43 -11.71
CA ASN A 135 1.43 1.47 -12.65
C ASN A 135 0.35 2.48 -12.27
N MET A 136 0.61 3.30 -11.25
CA MET A 136 -0.34 4.33 -10.82
C MET A 136 -0.65 5.40 -11.89
N MET A 137 0.17 5.51 -12.92
CA MET A 137 -0.08 6.43 -14.04
C MET A 137 -1.27 5.97 -14.88
N GLU A 138 -1.58 4.66 -14.86
CA GLU A 138 -2.67 4.03 -15.58
C GLU A 138 -3.94 3.92 -14.73
N TYR A 139 -3.76 3.51 -13.45
CA TYR A 139 -4.87 3.13 -12.57
C TYR A 139 -5.15 4.13 -11.44
N GLY A 140 -4.25 5.09 -11.20
CA GLY A 140 -4.30 5.92 -10.00
C GLY A 140 -3.99 5.14 -8.72
N ASN A 141 -4.40 5.70 -7.60
CA ASN A 141 -4.34 5.04 -6.30
C ASN A 141 -5.61 4.20 -6.10
N THR A 142 -5.50 2.90 -6.30
CA THR A 142 -6.60 1.93 -6.11
C THR A 142 -6.60 1.32 -4.70
N SER A 143 -6.05 2.03 -3.70
CA SER A 143 -6.01 1.61 -2.29
C SER A 143 -5.46 0.19 -2.11
N ALA A 144 -6.16 -0.69 -1.40
CA ALA A 144 -5.74 -2.07 -1.15
C ALA A 144 -5.57 -2.92 -2.42
N ALA A 145 -6.28 -2.59 -3.50
CA ALA A 145 -6.16 -3.29 -4.77
C ALA A 145 -4.83 -3.00 -5.51
N SER A 146 -4.10 -1.94 -5.15
CA SER A 146 -2.94 -1.46 -5.90
C SER A 146 -1.80 -2.49 -5.99
N ILE A 147 -1.50 -3.19 -4.89
CA ILE A 147 -0.44 -4.20 -4.86
C ILE A 147 -0.82 -5.45 -5.67
N PRO A 148 -2.00 -6.08 -5.48
CA PRO A 148 -2.35 -7.25 -6.28
C PRO A 148 -2.55 -6.95 -7.76
N ILE A 149 -3.01 -5.75 -8.15
CA ILE A 149 -3.05 -5.32 -9.55
C ILE A 149 -1.63 -5.22 -10.11
N LEU A 150 -0.71 -4.59 -9.37
CA LEU A 150 0.68 -4.47 -9.78
C LEU A 150 1.36 -5.83 -9.90
N LEU A 151 1.11 -6.75 -8.96
CA LEU A 151 1.63 -8.11 -9.01
C LEU A 151 1.14 -8.85 -10.26
N SER A 152 -0.18 -8.82 -10.53
CA SER A 152 -0.76 -9.43 -11.73
C SER A 152 -0.12 -8.90 -13.00
N GLU A 153 0.04 -7.59 -13.10
CA GLU A 153 0.66 -6.95 -14.25
C GLU A 153 2.14 -7.32 -14.41
N CYS A 154 2.89 -7.42 -13.31
CA CYS A 154 4.29 -7.88 -13.34
C CYS A 154 4.41 -9.33 -13.81
N VAL A 155 3.47 -10.20 -13.43
CA VAL A 155 3.41 -11.58 -13.91
C VAL A 155 3.07 -11.62 -15.41
N GLU A 156 2.06 -10.88 -15.85
CA GLU A 156 1.67 -10.80 -17.26
C GLU A 156 2.79 -10.28 -18.17
N LYS A 157 3.59 -9.34 -17.67
CA LYS A 157 4.75 -8.77 -18.39
C LYS A 157 6.00 -9.65 -18.32
N GLY A 158 5.96 -10.76 -17.58
CA GLY A 158 7.10 -11.67 -17.41
C GLY A 158 8.23 -11.09 -16.53
N PHE A 159 7.92 -10.11 -15.67
CA PHE A 159 8.86 -9.60 -14.67
C PHE A 159 8.92 -10.53 -13.47
N ILE A 160 7.78 -11.05 -13.06
CA ILE A 160 7.64 -11.98 -11.94
C ILE A 160 7.19 -13.35 -12.47
N HIS A 161 7.86 -14.39 -12.02
CA HIS A 161 7.54 -15.79 -12.31
C HIS A 161 7.01 -16.46 -11.05
N LEU A 162 5.87 -17.15 -11.16
CA LEU A 162 5.24 -17.85 -10.01
C LEU A 162 5.78 -19.27 -9.87
N ASP A 163 7.09 -19.43 -9.78
CA ASP A 163 7.80 -20.72 -9.72
C ASP A 163 8.65 -20.90 -8.46
N GLY A 164 8.55 -19.97 -7.53
CA GLY A 164 9.30 -19.98 -6.27
C GLY A 164 10.74 -19.48 -6.39
N SER A 165 11.16 -18.96 -7.54
CA SER A 165 12.56 -18.58 -7.79
C SER A 165 12.90 -17.15 -7.38
N GLN A 166 11.90 -16.29 -7.21
CA GLN A 166 12.11 -14.86 -6.95
C GLN A 166 11.69 -14.45 -5.54
N THR A 167 12.47 -13.56 -4.94
CA THR A 167 12.14 -12.91 -3.67
C THR A 167 11.46 -11.58 -3.92
N VAL A 168 10.24 -11.46 -3.40
CA VAL A 168 9.41 -10.26 -3.57
C VAL A 168 9.06 -9.67 -2.21
N LEU A 169 9.23 -8.35 -2.08
CA LEU A 169 8.77 -7.59 -0.93
C LEU A 169 7.47 -6.88 -1.30
N LEU A 170 6.43 -7.09 -0.50
CA LEU A 170 5.14 -6.41 -0.60
C LEU A 170 5.02 -5.45 0.57
N SER A 171 4.68 -4.16 0.33
CA SER A 171 4.43 -3.24 1.45
C SER A 171 3.27 -2.29 1.17
N GLY A 172 2.27 -2.36 2.04
CA GLY A 172 1.08 -1.53 2.02
C GLY A 172 1.04 -0.54 3.18
N PHE A 173 0.41 0.60 2.97
CA PHE A 173 0.17 1.61 4.00
C PHE A 173 -1.05 2.47 3.66
N GLY A 174 -1.69 3.03 4.68
CA GLY A 174 -2.89 3.83 4.47
C GLY A 174 -3.52 4.34 5.75
N GLY A 175 -4.83 4.57 5.67
CA GLY A 175 -5.65 5.01 6.80
C GLY A 175 -5.50 4.12 8.04
N GLY A 176 -5.56 4.77 9.19
CA GLY A 176 -5.37 4.13 10.47
C GLY A 176 -4.54 5.01 11.42
N LEU A 177 -3.29 5.48 11.18
CA LEU A 177 -2.47 5.00 10.09
C LEU A 177 -2.06 3.55 10.33
N THR A 178 -2.07 2.76 9.27
CA THR A 178 -1.69 1.35 9.33
C THR A 178 -0.71 1.05 8.19
N TRP A 179 0.29 0.21 8.44
CA TRP A 179 1.25 -0.22 7.43
C TRP A 179 1.80 -1.60 7.75
N GLY A 180 2.23 -2.28 6.71
CA GLY A 180 2.82 -3.60 6.85
C GLY A 180 3.74 -3.93 5.70
N THR A 181 4.62 -4.89 5.94
CA THR A 181 5.59 -5.40 4.99
C THR A 181 5.61 -6.91 5.08
N LEU A 182 5.70 -7.55 3.94
CA LEU A 182 5.82 -9.00 3.79
C LEU A 182 6.94 -9.29 2.79
N ILE A 183 7.81 -10.24 3.11
CA ILE A 183 8.84 -10.76 2.21
C ILE A 183 8.51 -12.22 1.92
N VAL A 184 8.39 -12.56 0.65
CA VAL A 184 8.02 -13.91 0.20
C VAL A 184 8.90 -14.35 -0.97
N THR A 185 9.05 -15.67 -1.12
CA THR A 185 9.43 -16.26 -2.41
C THR A 185 8.17 -16.59 -3.19
N ILE A 186 8.17 -16.28 -4.46
CA ILE A 186 6.98 -16.33 -5.31
C ILE A 186 7.28 -17.10 -6.59
#